data_f730cad0ad4be0b29d20a84780d5bb7a
#
_entry.id   f730cad0ad4be0b29d20a84780d5bb7a
#
_cell.length_a   1.000
_cell.length_b   1.000
_cell.length_c   1.000
_cell.angle_alpha   90.00
_cell.angle_beta   90.00
_cell.angle_gamma   90.00
#
_symmetry.space_group_name_H-M   'P 1'
#
loop_
_entity.id
_entity.type
_entity.pdbx_description
1 polymer ?
#
loop_
_entity_poly.entity_id
_entity_poly.type
_entity_poly.pdbx_seq_one_letter_code
_entity_poly.pdbx_strand_id
1 'polypeptide(L)'
;MAVAKSPFYIIRNFLSPKQCDVIIDKLRFYEPDVDTEGNPLKMIRHEDESETLIFSRFEPLIPQLEEYYDYSHLGTEKISFEYYPQGCETEPLCENSNWVNKKWVRTKNRDISCILFLSQYNENPDFETDFEIYGGLLGFHNFNFSFHPERGTLIVFPSGPHFINSTSPIKMGDLFQARFHLQGKLPYLYQPDKFPGADNPLRNWFQGLHD
;
A
#
# COMPACT_ATOMS: atom_id res chain seq x y z
N MET A 1 25.49 19.26 4.71
CA MET A 1 24.48 18.43 5.37
C MET A 1 23.58 17.87 4.27
N ALA A 2 23.40 16.54 4.19
CA ALA A 2 22.42 15.98 3.27
C ALA A 2 21.02 16.41 3.73
N VAL A 3 20.19 16.86 2.79
CA VAL A 3 18.78 17.17 3.08
C VAL A 3 18.07 15.85 3.36
N ALA A 4 17.41 15.77 4.51
CA ALA A 4 16.62 14.61 4.86
C ALA A 4 15.50 14.40 3.80
N LYS A 5 15.38 13.17 3.29
CA LYS A 5 14.35 12.80 2.30
C LYS A 5 13.16 12.15 3.00
N SER A 6 11.96 12.30 2.42
CA SER A 6 10.81 11.48 2.85
C SER A 6 11.09 10.01 2.51
N PRO A 7 10.76 9.04 3.38
CA PRO A 7 10.83 7.64 3.00
C PRO A 7 9.74 7.22 2.01
N PHE A 8 8.76 8.08 1.79
CA PHE A 8 7.65 7.86 0.86
C PHE A 8 7.91 8.61 -0.45
N TYR A 9 8.03 7.85 -1.54
CA TYR A 9 8.11 8.42 -2.89
C TYR A 9 6.72 8.43 -3.49
N ILE A 10 6.18 9.62 -3.72
CA ILE A 10 4.77 9.81 -4.11
C ILE A 10 4.71 10.28 -5.56
N ILE A 11 3.97 9.57 -6.39
CA ILE A 11 3.75 9.91 -7.81
C ILE A 11 2.26 10.16 -8.03
N ARG A 12 1.89 11.45 -8.08
CA ARG A 12 0.52 11.86 -8.39
C ARG A 12 0.25 11.74 -9.89
N ASN A 13 -1.01 11.48 -10.23
CA ASN A 13 -1.44 11.28 -11.62
C ASN A 13 -0.64 10.16 -12.34
N PHE A 14 -0.19 9.15 -11.61
CA PHE A 14 0.44 7.96 -12.18
C PHE A 14 -0.52 7.26 -13.15
N LEU A 15 -1.79 7.14 -12.80
CA LEU A 15 -2.90 6.85 -13.69
C LEU A 15 -3.87 8.04 -13.75
N SER A 16 -4.49 8.24 -14.91
CA SER A 16 -5.60 9.18 -15.03
C SER A 16 -6.86 8.64 -14.34
N PRO A 17 -7.79 9.49 -13.89
CA PRO A 17 -9.06 9.05 -13.34
C PRO A 17 -9.79 8.03 -14.23
N LYS A 18 -9.85 8.29 -15.54
CA LYS A 18 -10.48 7.37 -16.50
C LYS A 18 -9.82 5.98 -16.56
N GLN A 19 -8.51 5.90 -16.36
CA GLN A 19 -7.81 4.61 -16.32
C GLN A 19 -8.11 3.87 -15.00
N CYS A 20 -8.24 4.60 -13.91
CA CYS A 20 -8.68 4.02 -12.64
C CYS A 20 -10.11 3.47 -12.76
N ASP A 21 -11.03 4.21 -13.40
CA ASP A 21 -12.41 3.76 -13.64
C ASP A 21 -12.47 2.43 -14.37
N VAL A 22 -11.73 2.32 -15.48
CA VAL A 22 -11.69 1.08 -16.26
C VAL A 22 -11.19 -0.11 -15.42
N ILE A 23 -10.23 0.10 -14.56
CA ILE A 23 -9.73 -0.97 -13.68
C ILE A 23 -10.79 -1.32 -12.63
N ILE A 24 -11.40 -0.33 -11.99
CA ILE A 24 -12.44 -0.55 -10.97
C ILE A 24 -13.64 -1.28 -11.57
N ASP A 25 -14.10 -0.87 -12.75
CA ASP A 25 -15.22 -1.53 -13.44
C ASP A 25 -14.97 -3.02 -13.67
N LYS A 26 -13.74 -3.39 -14.05
CA LYS A 26 -13.35 -4.80 -14.16
C LYS A 26 -13.36 -5.54 -12.82
N LEU A 27 -12.89 -4.89 -11.76
CA LEU A 27 -12.84 -5.50 -10.42
C LEU A 27 -14.24 -5.69 -9.81
N ARG A 28 -15.20 -4.83 -10.12
CA ARG A 28 -16.60 -4.91 -9.65
C ARG A 28 -17.40 -6.08 -10.22
N PHE A 29 -16.93 -6.70 -11.31
CA PHE A 29 -17.58 -7.92 -11.82
C PHE A 29 -17.52 -9.11 -10.86
N TYR A 30 -16.69 -9.04 -9.84
CA TYR A 30 -16.56 -10.08 -8.84
C TYR A 30 -17.36 -9.70 -7.60
N GLU A 31 -18.34 -10.53 -7.23
CA GLU A 31 -19.04 -10.37 -5.96
C GLU A 31 -18.04 -10.54 -4.80
N PRO A 32 -18.14 -9.70 -3.76
CA PRO A 32 -17.27 -9.83 -2.58
C PRO A 32 -17.55 -11.17 -1.87
N ASP A 33 -16.47 -11.83 -1.46
CA ASP A 33 -16.57 -12.95 -0.54
C ASP A 33 -17.14 -12.43 0.80
N VAL A 34 -17.88 -13.27 1.51
CA VAL A 34 -18.42 -12.95 2.84
C VAL A 34 -17.92 -13.98 3.85
N ASP A 35 -17.78 -13.57 5.10
CA ASP A 35 -17.47 -14.47 6.20
C ASP A 35 -18.73 -15.29 6.62
N THR A 36 -18.58 -16.12 7.65
CA THR A 36 -19.69 -16.95 8.17
C THR A 36 -20.84 -16.15 8.77
N GLU A 37 -20.64 -14.88 9.06
CA GLU A 37 -21.63 -13.95 9.63
C GLU A 37 -22.25 -13.06 8.55
N GLY A 38 -21.79 -13.19 7.30
CA GLY A 38 -22.29 -12.40 6.16
C GLY A 38 -21.58 -11.04 5.99
N ASN A 39 -20.49 -10.77 6.71
CA ASN A 39 -19.73 -9.55 6.54
C ASN A 39 -18.84 -9.65 5.30
N PRO A 40 -18.73 -8.56 4.52
CA PRO A 40 -17.90 -8.57 3.32
C PRO A 40 -16.42 -8.66 3.68
N LEU A 41 -15.71 -9.48 2.91
CA LEU A 41 -14.28 -9.70 3.06
C LEU A 41 -13.49 -8.93 2.00
N LYS A 42 -12.25 -8.60 2.34
CA LYS A 42 -11.27 -8.12 1.36
C LYS A 42 -11.08 -9.16 0.26
N MET A 43 -11.15 -8.72 -0.99
CA MET A 43 -10.80 -9.54 -2.15
C MET A 43 -9.46 -9.16 -2.74
N ILE A 44 -8.75 -10.16 -3.26
CA ILE A 44 -7.53 -9.98 -4.06
C ILE A 44 -7.76 -10.64 -5.41
N ARG A 45 -7.49 -9.90 -6.49
CA ARG A 45 -7.62 -10.38 -7.88
C ARG A 45 -6.34 -10.08 -8.66
N HIS A 46 -6.17 -10.79 -9.76
CA HIS A 46 -5.18 -10.50 -10.78
C HIS A 46 -5.91 -10.18 -12.08
N GLU A 47 -5.49 -9.12 -12.75
CA GLU A 47 -6.08 -8.68 -14.01
C GLU A 47 -4.94 -8.27 -14.96
N ASP A 48 -4.68 -9.12 -15.96
CA ASP A 48 -3.45 -9.06 -16.78
C ASP A 48 -3.36 -7.79 -17.66
N GLU A 49 -4.48 -7.26 -18.16
CA GLU A 49 -4.46 -6.04 -18.98
C GLU A 49 -4.14 -4.81 -18.13
N SER A 50 -4.75 -4.72 -16.93
CA SER A 50 -4.48 -3.63 -15.99
C SER A 50 -3.07 -3.74 -15.42
N GLU A 51 -2.57 -4.96 -15.18
CA GLU A 51 -1.18 -5.21 -14.80
C GLU A 51 -0.23 -4.70 -15.88
N THR A 52 -0.48 -5.03 -17.14
CA THR A 52 0.32 -4.56 -18.28
C THR A 52 0.33 -3.03 -18.38
N LEU A 53 -0.83 -2.38 -18.23
CA LEU A 53 -0.94 -0.93 -18.22
C LEU A 53 -0.08 -0.30 -17.10
N ILE A 54 -0.19 -0.82 -15.89
CA ILE A 54 0.55 -0.30 -14.72
C ILE A 54 2.05 -0.49 -14.93
N PHE A 55 2.51 -1.68 -15.32
CA PHE A 55 3.93 -1.95 -15.51
C PHE A 55 4.54 -1.15 -16.64
N SER A 56 3.83 -0.94 -17.76
CA SER A 56 4.34 -0.08 -18.85
C SER A 56 4.66 1.36 -18.40
N ARG A 57 3.97 1.85 -17.38
CA ARG A 57 4.22 3.17 -16.78
C ARG A 57 5.22 3.12 -15.62
N PHE A 58 5.31 1.99 -14.94
CA PHE A 58 6.14 1.83 -13.77
C PHE A 58 7.61 1.52 -14.13
N GLU A 59 7.86 0.68 -15.12
CA GLU A 59 9.21 0.29 -15.53
C GLU A 59 10.16 1.47 -15.78
N PRO A 60 9.74 2.57 -16.44
CA PRO A 60 10.58 3.75 -16.63
C PRO A 60 10.98 4.46 -15.33
N LEU A 61 10.29 4.19 -14.21
CA LEU A 61 10.57 4.80 -12.90
C LEU A 61 11.61 4.02 -12.11
N ILE A 62 11.88 2.76 -12.45
CA ILE A 62 12.80 1.88 -11.72
C ILE A 62 14.17 2.54 -11.49
N PRO A 63 14.85 3.13 -12.49
CA PRO A 63 16.15 3.79 -12.26
C PRO A 63 16.09 4.94 -11.24
N GLN A 64 14.99 5.69 -11.21
CA GLN A 64 14.79 6.77 -10.24
C GLN A 64 14.60 6.23 -8.82
N LEU A 65 13.90 5.10 -8.69
CA LEU A 65 13.68 4.45 -7.40
C LEU A 65 14.96 3.79 -6.88
N GLU A 66 15.78 3.20 -7.76
CA GLU A 66 17.11 2.69 -7.42
C GLU A 66 18.00 3.79 -6.83
N GLU A 67 18.06 4.95 -7.48
CA GLU A 67 18.78 6.12 -6.98
C GLU A 67 18.18 6.67 -5.68
N TYR A 68 16.84 6.74 -5.61
CA TYR A 68 16.16 7.31 -4.45
C TYR A 68 16.39 6.52 -3.18
N TYR A 69 16.23 5.19 -3.26
CA TYR A 69 16.36 4.29 -2.12
C TYR A 69 17.77 3.73 -1.95
N ASP A 70 18.67 3.93 -2.91
CA ASP A 70 20.02 3.33 -2.93
C ASP A 70 19.93 1.80 -2.86
N TYR A 71 19.17 1.21 -3.77
CA TYR A 71 19.03 -0.23 -3.91
C TYR A 71 19.20 -0.64 -5.39
N SER A 72 19.47 -1.91 -5.65
CA SER A 72 19.56 -2.45 -7.01
C SER A 72 18.38 -3.37 -7.28
N HIS A 73 17.55 -3.02 -8.26
CA HIS A 73 16.37 -3.78 -8.64
C HIS A 73 16.73 -5.16 -9.21
N LEU A 74 16.00 -6.20 -8.85
CA LEU A 74 16.10 -7.56 -9.37
C LEU A 74 14.84 -8.00 -10.10
N GLY A 75 13.66 -7.68 -9.57
CA GLY A 75 12.38 -8.09 -10.13
C GLY A 75 11.20 -7.45 -9.42
N THR A 76 10.03 -7.60 -10.04
CA THR A 76 8.75 -7.08 -9.54
C THR A 76 7.76 -8.23 -9.39
N GLU A 77 7.04 -8.29 -8.26
CA GLU A 77 5.94 -9.25 -8.08
C GLU A 77 4.75 -8.88 -8.96
N LYS A 78 3.90 -9.87 -9.26
CA LYS A 78 2.59 -9.64 -9.90
C LYS A 78 1.76 -8.67 -9.07
N ILE A 79 0.95 -7.87 -9.74
CA ILE A 79 0.05 -6.93 -9.09
C ILE A 79 -1.11 -7.67 -8.45
N SER A 80 -1.35 -7.37 -7.19
CA SER A 80 -2.56 -7.74 -6.45
C SER A 80 -3.52 -6.55 -6.51
N PHE A 81 -4.62 -6.70 -7.22
CA PHE A 81 -5.73 -5.75 -7.17
C PHE A 81 -6.57 -6.07 -5.95
N GLU A 82 -6.69 -5.11 -5.07
CA GLU A 82 -7.34 -5.26 -3.78
C GLU A 82 -8.64 -4.47 -3.76
N TYR A 83 -9.72 -5.14 -3.40
CA TYR A 83 -11.03 -4.57 -3.15
C TYR A 83 -11.38 -4.72 -1.67
N TYR A 84 -11.71 -3.63 -1.04
CA TYR A 84 -12.14 -3.58 0.35
C TYR A 84 -13.55 -2.97 0.38
N PRO A 85 -14.59 -3.78 0.63
CA PRO A 85 -15.95 -3.29 0.79
C PRO A 85 -16.09 -2.38 2.02
N GLN A 86 -17.19 -1.63 2.05
CA GLN A 86 -17.58 -0.87 3.25
C GLN A 86 -17.61 -1.78 4.49
N GLY A 87 -17.07 -1.29 5.60
CA GLY A 87 -16.91 -2.01 6.87
C GLY A 87 -15.57 -2.72 7.02
N CYS A 88 -14.84 -2.96 5.93
CA CYS A 88 -13.51 -3.59 5.99
C CYS A 88 -12.44 -2.65 6.53
N GLU A 89 -11.48 -3.26 7.22
CA GLU A 89 -10.21 -2.67 7.63
C GLU A 89 -9.09 -3.73 7.55
N THR A 90 -7.87 -3.36 7.78
CA THR A 90 -6.79 -4.33 7.89
C THR A 90 -6.05 -4.18 9.20
N GLU A 91 -5.70 -5.33 9.78
CA GLU A 91 -4.71 -5.36 10.86
C GLU A 91 -3.38 -4.80 10.36
N PRO A 92 -2.62 -4.17 11.25
CA PRO A 92 -1.28 -3.71 10.93
C PRO A 92 -0.37 -4.84 10.50
N LEU A 93 0.30 -4.66 9.38
CA LEU A 93 1.18 -5.67 8.80
C LEU A 93 2.53 -5.07 8.37
N CYS A 94 3.55 -5.92 8.36
CA CYS A 94 4.82 -5.66 7.71
C CYS A 94 4.89 -6.46 6.40
N GLU A 95 5.23 -5.82 5.30
CA GLU A 95 5.14 -6.43 3.97
C GLU A 95 6.14 -7.58 3.74
N ASN A 96 7.29 -7.55 4.43
CA ASN A 96 8.35 -8.53 4.22
C ASN A 96 8.72 -9.38 5.43
N SER A 97 8.18 -9.11 6.61
CA SER A 97 8.60 -9.75 7.87
C SER A 97 7.42 -10.09 8.75
N ASN A 98 7.56 -11.14 9.53
CA ASN A 98 6.62 -11.53 10.58
C ASN A 98 7.25 -11.37 11.96
N TRP A 99 6.41 -11.02 12.96
CA TRP A 99 6.84 -10.99 14.36
C TRP A 99 6.82 -12.40 14.94
N VAL A 100 8.00 -12.94 15.23
CA VAL A 100 8.16 -14.33 15.72
C VAL A 100 9.13 -14.31 16.90
N ASN A 101 8.73 -14.88 18.05
CA ASN A 101 9.57 -14.96 19.23
C ASN A 101 10.21 -13.61 19.65
N LYS A 102 9.40 -12.56 19.70
CA LYS A 102 9.81 -11.20 20.08
C LYS A 102 10.86 -10.56 19.16
N LYS A 103 10.90 -10.95 17.91
CA LYS A 103 11.77 -10.34 16.88
C LYS A 103 11.12 -10.36 15.51
N TRP A 104 11.49 -9.43 14.67
CA TRP A 104 11.12 -9.43 13.27
C TRP A 104 11.96 -10.44 12.50
N VAL A 105 11.30 -11.30 11.77
CA VAL A 105 11.92 -12.31 10.89
C VAL A 105 11.45 -12.06 9.48
N ARG A 106 12.38 -11.80 8.56
CA ARG A 106 12.06 -11.63 7.14
C ARG A 106 11.53 -12.96 6.58
N THR A 107 10.35 -12.90 5.96
CA THR A 107 9.64 -14.07 5.42
C THR A 107 9.38 -13.96 3.91
N LYS A 108 9.54 -12.76 3.32
CA LYS A 108 9.30 -12.49 1.89
C LYS A 108 10.42 -11.66 1.31
N ASN A 109 10.72 -11.89 0.02
CA ASN A 109 11.70 -11.10 -0.74
C ASN A 109 11.09 -9.82 -1.30
N ARG A 110 10.56 -8.99 -0.41
CA ARG A 110 9.97 -7.68 -0.71
C ARG A 110 10.86 -6.62 -0.08
N ASP A 111 11.43 -5.75 -0.88
CA ASP A 111 12.30 -4.68 -0.41
C ASP A 111 11.63 -3.32 -0.45
N ILE A 112 10.90 -3.06 -1.52
CA ILE A 112 10.12 -1.85 -1.73
C ILE A 112 8.67 -2.26 -2.01
N SER A 113 7.73 -1.57 -1.41
CA SER A 113 6.29 -1.76 -1.58
C SER A 113 5.69 -0.60 -2.37
N CYS A 114 4.75 -0.93 -3.22
CA CYS A 114 4.03 0.01 -4.07
C CYS A 114 2.53 -0.14 -3.83
N ILE A 115 1.84 0.96 -3.56
CA ILE A 115 0.37 1.01 -3.44
C ILE A 115 -0.14 2.11 -4.36
N LEU A 116 -0.97 1.73 -5.31
CA LEU A 116 -1.66 2.62 -6.23
C LEU A 116 -3.12 2.73 -5.82
N PHE A 117 -3.55 3.91 -5.43
CA PHE A 117 -4.95 4.17 -5.13
C PHE A 117 -5.76 4.33 -6.43
N LEU A 118 -6.84 3.57 -6.53
CA LEU A 118 -7.81 3.66 -7.63
C LEU A 118 -9.05 4.45 -7.21
N SER A 119 -9.46 4.39 -5.93
CA SER A 119 -10.54 5.18 -5.34
C SER A 119 -10.07 6.56 -4.90
N GLN A 120 -11.01 7.50 -4.78
CA GLN A 120 -10.81 8.86 -4.28
C GLN A 120 -11.38 9.02 -2.88
N TYR A 121 -10.57 9.52 -1.95
CA TYR A 121 -11.07 9.92 -0.64
C TYR A 121 -11.89 11.21 -0.76
N ASN A 122 -13.06 11.23 -0.11
CA ASN A 122 -13.89 12.40 0.03
C ASN A 122 -14.27 12.59 1.50
N GLU A 123 -14.06 13.78 2.04
CA GLU A 123 -14.43 14.10 3.42
C GLU A 123 -15.95 14.23 3.60
N ASN A 124 -16.65 14.59 2.52
CA ASN A 124 -18.11 14.66 2.52
C ASN A 124 -18.68 13.30 2.10
N PRO A 125 -19.50 12.63 2.94
CA PRO A 125 -20.10 11.36 2.59
C PRO A 125 -21.20 11.44 1.50
N ASP A 126 -21.61 12.63 1.09
CA ASP A 126 -22.51 12.82 -0.07
C ASP A 126 -21.71 12.62 -1.36
N PHE A 127 -21.48 11.37 -1.73
CA PHE A 127 -20.69 11.01 -2.90
C PHE A 127 -21.35 11.40 -4.21
N GLU A 128 -20.55 12.00 -5.10
CA GLU A 128 -20.97 12.30 -6.48
C GLU A 128 -20.77 11.09 -7.40
N THR A 129 -19.86 10.18 -7.03
CA THR A 129 -19.51 9.01 -7.84
C THR A 129 -19.28 7.77 -6.96
N ASP A 130 -19.48 6.59 -7.56
CA ASP A 130 -19.20 5.29 -6.93
C ASP A 130 -17.71 5.01 -6.71
N PHE A 131 -16.83 5.91 -7.14
CA PHE A 131 -15.37 5.78 -7.01
C PHE A 131 -14.83 6.51 -5.78
N GLU A 132 -15.71 7.12 -5.00
CA GLU A 132 -15.36 7.86 -3.80
C GLU A 132 -15.54 7.01 -2.54
N ILE A 133 -14.72 7.30 -1.54
CA ILE A 133 -14.75 6.63 -0.24
C ILE A 133 -14.61 7.63 0.90
N TYR A 134 -15.18 7.27 2.06
CA TYR A 134 -14.91 7.90 3.34
C TYR A 134 -14.32 6.88 4.32
N GLY A 135 -13.19 7.19 4.95
CA GLY A 135 -12.35 6.22 5.65
C GLY A 135 -11.30 5.60 4.72
N GLY A 136 -10.82 4.39 5.02
CA GLY A 136 -9.86 3.67 4.18
C GLY A 136 -8.48 4.32 4.10
N LEU A 137 -8.05 5.04 5.13
CA LEU A 137 -6.75 5.71 5.16
C LEU A 137 -5.62 4.68 5.28
N LEU A 138 -4.57 4.84 4.51
CA LEU A 138 -3.34 4.05 4.63
C LEU A 138 -2.48 4.64 5.75
N GLY A 139 -2.52 4.01 6.92
CA GLY A 139 -1.77 4.44 8.10
C GLY A 139 -0.40 3.79 8.20
N PHE A 140 0.61 4.56 8.61
CA PHE A 140 1.97 4.10 8.92
C PHE A 140 2.26 4.34 10.40
N HIS A 141 2.16 3.29 11.20
CA HIS A 141 2.14 3.38 12.66
C HIS A 141 3.43 3.93 13.26
N ASN A 142 4.59 3.55 12.75
CA ASN A 142 5.89 4.03 13.26
C ASN A 142 6.21 5.48 12.87
N PHE A 143 5.42 6.06 11.97
CA PHE A 143 5.55 7.46 11.54
C PHE A 143 4.43 8.34 12.12
N ASN A 144 3.43 7.73 12.75
CA ASN A 144 2.21 8.41 13.20
C ASN A 144 1.59 9.27 12.10
N PHE A 145 1.47 8.69 10.92
CA PHE A 145 1.06 9.37 9.70
C PHE A 145 0.14 8.48 8.84
N SER A 146 -0.78 9.08 8.11
CA SER A 146 -1.63 8.38 7.16
C SER A 146 -1.80 9.13 5.85
N PHE A 147 -1.98 8.38 4.77
CA PHE A 147 -2.36 8.88 3.46
C PHE A 147 -3.87 8.73 3.26
N HIS A 148 -4.49 9.78 2.77
CA HIS A 148 -5.81 9.70 2.17
C HIS A 148 -5.66 9.10 0.77
N PRO A 149 -6.51 8.13 0.38
CA PRO A 149 -6.53 7.66 -1.00
C PRO A 149 -6.78 8.80 -1.98
N GLU A 150 -5.78 9.09 -2.79
CA GLU A 150 -5.84 10.07 -3.88
C GLU A 150 -5.79 9.31 -5.20
N ARG A 151 -6.88 9.35 -5.94
CA ARG A 151 -7.10 8.55 -7.15
C ARG A 151 -5.99 8.71 -8.18
N GLY A 152 -5.43 7.60 -8.63
CA GLY A 152 -4.32 7.58 -9.57
C GLY A 152 -2.96 7.92 -8.95
N THR A 153 -2.87 8.03 -7.63
CA THR A 153 -1.60 8.27 -6.93
C THR A 153 -0.95 6.96 -6.53
N LEU A 154 0.32 6.81 -6.91
CA LEU A 154 1.20 5.70 -6.52
C LEU A 154 2.09 6.15 -5.35
N ILE A 155 2.07 5.37 -4.27
CA ILE A 155 2.95 5.54 -3.11
C ILE A 155 3.95 4.39 -3.09
N VAL A 156 5.23 4.72 -3.01
CA VAL A 156 6.34 3.77 -2.94
C VAL A 156 7.07 3.95 -1.61
N PHE A 157 7.37 2.86 -0.91
CA PHE A 157 8.02 2.90 0.40
C PHE A 157 8.76 1.57 0.69
N PRO A 158 9.75 1.54 1.60
CA PRO A 158 10.42 0.32 1.99
C PRO A 158 9.49 -0.68 2.70
N SER A 159 9.65 -1.98 2.44
CA SER A 159 8.75 -3.05 2.92
C SER A 159 9.03 -3.51 4.36
N GLY A 160 10.09 -3.01 5.01
CA GLY A 160 10.59 -3.52 6.29
C GLY A 160 9.76 -3.12 7.51
N PRO A 161 10.14 -3.62 8.71
CA PRO A 161 9.39 -3.41 9.96
C PRO A 161 9.18 -1.97 10.40
N HIS A 162 10.00 -1.03 9.90
CA HIS A 162 9.78 0.39 10.14
C HIS A 162 8.52 0.92 9.46
N PHE A 163 8.01 0.22 8.43
CA PHE A 163 6.90 0.62 7.59
C PHE A 163 5.65 -0.25 7.80
N ILE A 164 5.40 -0.62 9.06
CA ILE A 164 4.15 -1.30 9.43
C ILE A 164 2.98 -0.39 9.04
N ASN A 165 2.07 -0.94 8.24
CA ASN A 165 0.96 -0.21 7.71
C ASN A 165 -0.37 -0.96 7.89
N SER A 166 -1.46 -0.20 7.88
CA SER A 166 -2.83 -0.73 7.87
C SER A 166 -3.75 0.19 7.10
N THR A 167 -4.89 -0.35 6.69
CA THR A 167 -6.00 0.42 6.13
C THR A 167 -7.02 0.64 7.23
N SER A 168 -7.37 1.89 7.53
CA SER A 168 -8.40 2.21 8.52
C SER A 168 -9.79 1.77 8.05
N PRO A 169 -10.79 1.65 8.94
CA PRO A 169 -12.14 1.26 8.55
C PRO A 169 -12.69 2.09 7.40
N ILE A 170 -13.26 1.42 6.40
CA ILE A 170 -14.00 2.04 5.30
C ILE A 170 -15.42 2.29 5.78
N LYS A 171 -15.73 3.55 6.01
CA LYS A 171 -17.02 3.95 6.59
C LYS A 171 -18.11 4.05 5.55
N MET A 172 -17.77 4.48 4.34
CA MET A 172 -18.69 4.57 3.19
C MET A 172 -17.93 4.35 1.89
N GLY A 173 -18.62 3.76 0.90
CA GLY A 173 -18.04 3.39 -0.39
C GLY A 173 -17.14 2.18 -0.32
N ASP A 174 -16.42 1.94 -1.39
CA ASP A 174 -15.55 0.79 -1.58
C ASP A 174 -14.15 1.23 -1.97
N LEU A 175 -13.12 0.76 -1.25
CA LEU A 175 -11.74 1.05 -1.57
C LEU A 175 -11.21 0.06 -2.60
N PHE A 176 -10.73 0.59 -3.72
CA PHE A 176 -9.98 -0.14 -4.72
C PHE A 176 -8.54 0.38 -4.76
N GLN A 177 -7.60 -0.55 -4.73
CA GLN A 177 -6.18 -0.25 -4.87
C GLN A 177 -5.43 -1.39 -5.56
N ALA A 178 -4.26 -1.08 -6.10
CA ALA A 178 -3.33 -2.08 -6.61
C ALA A 178 -2.08 -2.10 -5.74
N ARG A 179 -1.61 -3.28 -5.35
CA ARG A 179 -0.42 -3.48 -4.54
C ARG A 179 0.56 -4.42 -5.23
N PHE A 180 1.83 -4.05 -5.23
CA PHE A 180 2.91 -4.88 -5.72
C PHE A 180 4.22 -4.56 -5.01
N HIS A 181 5.22 -5.41 -5.20
CA HIS A 181 6.47 -5.29 -4.47
C HIS A 181 7.67 -5.46 -5.40
N LEU A 182 8.74 -4.74 -5.09
CA LEU A 182 10.01 -4.84 -5.78
C LEU A 182 10.98 -5.65 -4.91
N GLN A 183 11.72 -6.51 -5.56
CA GLN A 183 12.82 -7.25 -4.98
C GLN A 183 14.15 -6.60 -5.38
N GLY A 184 15.03 -6.40 -4.42
CA GLY A 184 16.41 -5.98 -4.66
C GLY A 184 17.36 -7.15 -4.88
N LYS A 185 18.50 -6.92 -5.52
CA LYS A 185 19.63 -7.89 -5.63
C LYS A 185 20.19 -8.25 -4.26
N LEU A 186 20.11 -7.32 -3.32
CA LEU A 186 20.40 -7.50 -1.91
C LEU A 186 19.25 -7.00 -1.08
N PRO A 187 19.00 -7.56 0.12
CA PRO A 187 17.96 -7.09 1.02
C PRO A 187 18.16 -5.60 1.33
N TYR A 188 17.09 -4.83 1.13
CA TYR A 188 17.10 -3.41 1.49
C TYR A 188 17.14 -3.25 3.01
N LEU A 189 18.08 -2.45 3.48
CA LEU A 189 18.18 -2.06 4.88
C LEU A 189 17.73 -0.61 5.04
N TYR A 190 16.80 -0.36 5.95
CA TYR A 190 16.33 0.98 6.25
C TYR A 190 17.47 1.89 6.70
N GLN A 191 17.55 3.08 6.14
CA GLN A 191 18.60 4.07 6.36
C GLN A 191 18.01 5.27 7.11
N PRO A 192 17.99 5.26 8.46
CA PRO A 192 17.35 6.32 9.25
C PRO A 192 18.03 7.70 9.08
N ASP A 193 19.31 7.72 8.75
CA ASP A 193 20.05 8.97 8.48
C ASP A 193 19.60 9.63 7.17
N LYS A 194 19.20 8.82 6.19
CA LYS A 194 18.69 9.29 4.90
C LYS A 194 17.18 9.58 4.95
N PHE A 195 16.44 8.77 5.69
CA PHE A 195 14.99 8.81 5.81
C PHE A 195 14.57 8.86 7.29
N PRO A 196 14.71 10.00 7.97
CA PRO A 196 14.35 10.12 9.37
C PRO A 196 12.83 10.03 9.58
N GLY A 197 12.43 9.79 10.82
CA GLY A 197 11.04 9.93 11.27
C GLY A 197 10.35 8.63 11.65
N ALA A 198 10.92 7.46 11.34
CA ALA A 198 10.35 6.21 11.87
C ALA A 198 10.75 6.04 13.34
N ASP A 199 9.77 5.77 14.18
CA ASP A 199 10.02 5.25 15.51
C ASP A 199 10.68 3.87 15.45
N ASN A 200 11.41 3.50 16.53
CA ASN A 200 12.02 2.17 16.61
C ASN A 200 10.94 1.09 16.52
N PRO A 201 10.98 0.19 15.52
CA PRO A 201 10.00 -0.88 15.35
C PRO A 201 9.99 -1.90 16.48
N LEU A 202 10.97 -1.84 17.39
CA LEU A 202 11.02 -2.61 18.62
C LEU A 202 10.28 -1.93 19.77
N ARG A 203 9.82 -0.69 19.63
CA ARG A 203 8.88 -0.09 20.60
C ARG A 203 7.54 -0.76 20.44
N ASN A 204 7.28 -1.65 21.33
CA ASN A 204 6.04 -2.19 21.92
C ASN A 204 4.69 -1.82 21.28
N TRP A 205 4.64 -1.72 19.96
CA TRP A 205 3.37 -1.54 19.28
C TRP A 205 2.43 -2.73 19.55
N PHE A 206 3.00 -3.94 19.71
CA PHE A 206 2.27 -5.14 20.12
C PHE A 206 1.97 -5.24 21.61
N GLN A 207 2.53 -4.41 22.47
CA GLN A 207 2.19 -4.43 23.90
C GLN A 207 0.82 -3.82 24.21
N GLY A 208 0.30 -2.95 23.34
CA GLY A 208 -1.05 -2.39 23.49
C GLY A 208 -2.18 -3.26 22.94
N LEU A 209 -1.86 -4.41 22.30
CA LEU A 209 -2.86 -5.37 21.80
C LEU A 209 -3.10 -6.54 22.78
N HIS A 210 -2.39 -6.60 23.89
CA HIS A 210 -2.43 -7.69 24.86
C HIS A 210 -2.66 -7.23 26.32
N ASP A 211 -2.93 -5.97 26.55
CA ASP A 211 -3.45 -5.40 27.80
C ASP A 211 -4.93 -5.00 27.55
#